data_bca4b7d860fc25d6f6c08b340b4bd369
#
_entry.id   bca4b7d860fc25d6f6c08b340b4bd369
#
_cell.length_a   1.000
_cell.length_b   1.000
_cell.length_c   1.000
_cell.angle_alpha   90.00
_cell.angle_beta   90.00
_cell.angle_gamma   90.00
#
_symmetry.space_group_name_H-M   'P 1'
#
loop_
_entity.id
_entity.type
_entity.pdbx_description
1 polymer ?
#
loop_
_entity_poly.entity_id
_entity_poly.type
_entity_poly.pdbx_seq_one_letter_code
_entity_poly.pdbx_strand_id
1 'polypeptide(L)'
;GEYDSDIDFARSFKSSHVTSGSKSIDCDTLHYNKQFQFGQAWGHVVMHDTVNDLTCHGGYGETDQEKRSSLVTDSALVVYVADGDSLFLHADTIFVVNDTANEVESIRAFYQVRLFRHDVQGACDSAFYSAQDSVVRLYKEPVVWYDSMQVLSDTMILHLDTNGLRLAELIG
;
A
#
# COMPACT_ATOMS: atom_id res chain seq x y z
N GLY A 1 14.04 -22.62 -10.00
CA GLY A 1 13.54 -21.53 -10.84
C GLY A 1 13.84 -21.81 -12.30
N GLU A 2 13.00 -21.34 -13.16
CA GLU A 2 13.17 -21.43 -14.62
C GLU A 2 13.44 -20.02 -15.14
N TYR A 3 14.40 -19.90 -16.05
CA TYR A 3 14.67 -18.66 -16.78
C TYR A 3 14.64 -18.97 -18.27
N ASP A 4 13.84 -18.23 -19.03
CA ASP A 4 13.76 -18.29 -20.48
C ASP A 4 14.41 -17.03 -21.05
N SER A 5 15.57 -17.19 -21.67
CA SER A 5 16.35 -16.08 -22.24
C SER A 5 15.72 -15.48 -23.53
N ASP A 6 14.87 -16.23 -24.22
CA ASP A 6 14.29 -15.79 -25.50
C ASP A 6 13.16 -14.79 -25.28
N ILE A 7 12.50 -14.83 -24.10
CA ILE A 7 11.41 -13.93 -23.73
C ILE A 7 11.72 -13.10 -22.48
N ASP A 8 12.96 -13.14 -21.99
CA ASP A 8 13.40 -12.45 -20.76
C ASP A 8 12.44 -12.67 -19.56
N PHE A 9 12.02 -13.93 -19.37
CA PHE A 9 11.03 -14.32 -18.37
C PHE A 9 11.65 -15.24 -17.32
N ALA A 10 11.46 -14.89 -16.06
CA ALA A 10 11.92 -15.70 -14.93
C ALA A 10 10.72 -16.20 -14.12
N ARG A 11 10.76 -17.49 -13.73
CA ARG A 11 9.83 -18.11 -12.79
C ARG A 11 10.59 -18.72 -11.62
N SER A 12 10.11 -18.47 -10.43
CA SER A 12 10.59 -19.16 -9.24
C SER A 12 9.41 -19.77 -8.49
N PHE A 13 9.63 -21.00 -8.02
CA PHE A 13 8.66 -21.78 -7.27
C PHE A 13 9.31 -22.18 -5.95
N LYS A 14 8.58 -22.14 -4.83
CA LYS A 14 9.02 -22.44 -3.48
C LYS A 14 9.95 -21.37 -2.88
N SER A 15 9.34 -20.45 -2.15
CA SER A 15 10.03 -19.42 -1.36
C SER A 15 11.04 -18.62 -2.19
N SER A 16 10.55 -17.58 -2.83
CA SER A 16 11.32 -16.69 -3.70
C SER A 16 11.63 -15.41 -2.97
N HIS A 17 12.89 -14.98 -3.01
CA HIS A 17 13.32 -13.66 -2.55
C HIS A 17 14.01 -12.94 -3.71
N VAL A 18 13.53 -11.74 -4.04
CA VAL A 18 14.11 -10.91 -5.10
C VAL A 18 14.32 -9.50 -4.58
N THR A 19 15.48 -8.93 -4.85
CA THR A 19 15.83 -7.56 -4.49
C THR A 19 16.15 -6.76 -5.75
N SER A 20 15.62 -5.55 -5.84
CA SER A 20 15.92 -4.58 -6.90
C SER A 20 16.02 -3.17 -6.31
N GLY A 21 17.24 -2.66 -6.19
CA GLY A 21 17.50 -1.38 -5.54
C GLY A 21 17.05 -1.39 -4.07
N SER A 22 16.16 -0.46 -3.73
CA SER A 22 15.58 -0.32 -2.39
C SER A 22 14.37 -1.23 -2.14
N LYS A 23 13.94 -2.00 -3.13
CA LYS A 23 12.73 -2.84 -3.04
C LYS A 23 13.09 -4.31 -3.00
N SER A 24 12.33 -5.08 -2.22
CA SER A 24 12.41 -6.53 -2.22
C SER A 24 11.03 -7.17 -2.18
N ILE A 25 10.94 -8.39 -2.70
CA ILE A 25 9.72 -9.21 -2.70
C ILE A 25 10.07 -10.59 -2.16
N ASP A 26 9.33 -11.03 -1.17
CA ASP A 26 9.29 -12.40 -0.67
C ASP A 26 7.94 -13.02 -1.02
N CYS A 27 7.91 -14.26 -1.53
CA CYS A 27 6.67 -14.96 -1.90
C CYS A 27 6.91 -16.45 -2.13
N ASP A 28 5.83 -17.23 -2.25
CA ASP A 28 5.95 -18.65 -2.59
C ASP A 28 6.27 -18.87 -4.07
N THR A 29 5.66 -18.07 -4.96
CA THR A 29 5.85 -18.15 -6.42
C THR A 29 6.00 -16.75 -6.99
N LEU A 30 7.00 -16.56 -7.84
CA LEU A 30 7.27 -15.30 -8.55
C LEU A 30 7.34 -15.54 -10.05
N HIS A 31 6.68 -14.68 -10.80
CA HIS A 31 6.86 -14.52 -12.24
C HIS A 31 7.36 -13.11 -12.53
N TYR A 32 8.42 -12.98 -13.29
CA TYR A 32 8.97 -11.68 -13.68
C TYR A 32 9.25 -11.64 -15.17
N ASN A 33 8.76 -10.61 -15.83
CA ASN A 33 9.04 -10.31 -17.22
C ASN A 33 9.94 -9.08 -17.30
N LYS A 34 11.17 -9.28 -17.74
CA LYS A 34 12.19 -8.23 -17.79
C LYS A 34 11.91 -7.22 -18.90
N GLN A 35 11.36 -7.65 -20.03
CA GLN A 35 11.03 -6.76 -21.15
C GLN A 35 9.98 -5.72 -20.76
N PHE A 36 8.97 -6.12 -19.99
CA PHE A 36 7.91 -5.24 -19.51
C PHE A 36 8.16 -4.69 -18.11
N GLN A 37 9.26 -5.08 -17.48
CA GLN A 37 9.60 -4.72 -16.11
C GLN A 37 8.43 -4.97 -15.13
N PHE A 38 7.73 -6.08 -15.34
CA PHE A 38 6.50 -6.45 -14.64
C PHE A 38 6.69 -7.76 -13.87
N GLY A 39 6.31 -7.75 -12.61
CA GLY A 39 6.38 -8.90 -11.71
C GLY A 39 5.03 -9.24 -11.10
N GLN A 40 4.78 -10.54 -10.92
CA GLN A 40 3.62 -11.07 -10.21
C GLN A 40 4.07 -12.07 -9.17
N ALA A 41 3.51 -11.99 -7.97
CA ALA A 41 3.86 -12.82 -6.82
C ALA A 41 2.61 -13.44 -6.21
N TRP A 42 2.72 -14.69 -5.81
CA TRP A 42 1.64 -15.45 -5.18
C TRP A 42 2.13 -16.14 -3.91
N GLY A 43 1.25 -16.18 -2.93
CA GLY A 43 1.42 -16.87 -1.65
C GLY A 43 2.40 -16.15 -0.73
N HIS A 44 1.92 -15.79 0.47
CA HIS A 44 2.70 -15.11 1.51
C HIS A 44 3.54 -13.94 0.97
N VAL A 45 2.90 -13.12 0.14
CA VAL A 45 3.59 -11.99 -0.50
C VAL A 45 3.95 -10.94 0.53
N VAL A 46 5.23 -10.57 0.59
CA VAL A 46 5.74 -9.45 1.37
C VAL A 46 6.62 -8.60 0.46
N MET A 47 6.23 -7.34 0.28
CA MET A 47 7.00 -6.35 -0.48
C MET A 47 7.54 -5.30 0.48
N HIS A 48 8.85 -5.06 0.45
CA HIS A 48 9.50 -4.00 1.21
C HIS A 48 9.98 -2.88 0.30
N ASP A 49 9.78 -1.65 0.74
CA ASP A 49 10.35 -0.45 0.14
C ASP A 49 11.09 0.32 1.23
N THR A 50 12.43 0.26 1.23
CA THR A 50 13.27 0.87 2.26
C THR A 50 13.44 2.37 2.09
N VAL A 51 13.09 2.96 0.94
CA VAL A 51 13.08 4.42 0.74
C VAL A 51 11.88 5.05 1.43
N ASN A 52 10.74 4.35 1.37
CA ASN A 52 9.48 4.85 1.92
C ASN A 52 9.14 4.26 3.30
N ASP A 53 10.02 3.43 3.90
CA ASP A 53 9.74 2.69 5.14
C ASP A 53 8.38 1.97 5.10
N LEU A 54 8.08 1.35 3.94
CA LEU A 54 6.79 0.75 3.65
C LEU A 54 6.93 -0.76 3.46
N THR A 55 6.04 -1.50 4.10
CA THR A 55 5.92 -2.95 3.92
C THR A 55 4.49 -3.30 3.53
N CYS A 56 4.33 -4.06 2.43
CA CYS A 56 3.03 -4.54 1.96
C CYS A 56 2.96 -6.06 2.12
N HIS A 57 1.85 -6.56 2.66
CA HIS A 57 1.55 -7.99 2.82
C HIS A 57 0.27 -8.36 2.08
N GLY A 58 0.19 -9.57 1.52
CA GLY A 58 -1.03 -10.10 0.91
C GLY A 58 -0.87 -11.52 0.39
N GLY A 59 -1.93 -12.07 -0.17
CA GLY A 59 -1.90 -13.38 -0.84
C GLY A 59 -1.41 -13.30 -2.27
N TYR A 60 -1.60 -12.13 -2.91
CA TYR A 60 -1.14 -11.83 -4.27
C TYR A 60 -0.57 -10.42 -4.36
N GLY A 61 0.44 -10.24 -5.21
CA GLY A 61 1.04 -8.94 -5.48
C GLY A 61 1.53 -8.77 -6.91
N GLU A 62 1.52 -7.51 -7.37
CA GLU A 62 2.08 -7.10 -8.65
C GLU A 62 3.03 -5.91 -8.46
N THR A 63 4.05 -5.83 -9.31
CA THR A 63 4.91 -4.65 -9.44
C THR A 63 5.11 -4.32 -10.91
N ASP A 64 4.93 -3.06 -11.26
CA ASP A 64 5.14 -2.51 -12.60
C ASP A 64 6.15 -1.37 -12.46
N GLN A 65 7.40 -1.62 -12.85
CA GLN A 65 8.47 -0.64 -12.70
C GLN A 65 8.35 0.52 -13.69
N GLU A 66 7.77 0.27 -14.89
CA GLU A 66 7.55 1.32 -15.88
C GLU A 66 6.51 2.32 -15.38
N LYS A 67 5.43 1.82 -14.76
CA LYS A 67 4.38 2.66 -14.16
C LYS A 67 4.72 3.09 -12.73
N ARG A 68 5.82 2.60 -12.16
CA ARG A 68 6.21 2.82 -10.76
C ARG A 68 5.07 2.50 -9.79
N SER A 69 4.39 1.40 -10.03
CA SER A 69 3.23 1.02 -9.24
C SER A 69 3.36 -0.38 -8.66
N SER A 70 2.72 -0.58 -7.53
CA SER A 70 2.59 -1.89 -6.88
C SER A 70 1.15 -2.09 -6.46
N LEU A 71 0.68 -3.31 -6.58
CA LEU A 71 -0.63 -3.75 -6.12
C LEU A 71 -0.46 -4.93 -5.19
N VAL A 72 -1.21 -4.95 -4.12
CA VAL A 72 -1.33 -6.10 -3.24
C VAL A 72 -2.81 -6.35 -2.95
N THR A 73 -3.21 -7.60 -2.96
CA THR A 73 -4.59 -8.03 -2.73
C THR A 73 -4.64 -9.33 -1.97
N ASP A 74 -5.86 -9.80 -1.70
CA ASP A 74 -6.11 -10.98 -0.88
C ASP A 74 -5.67 -10.74 0.58
N SER A 75 -6.48 -9.94 1.28
CA SER A 75 -6.21 -9.42 2.63
C SER A 75 -4.95 -8.53 2.69
N ALA A 76 -4.93 -7.52 1.85
CA ALA A 76 -3.82 -6.59 1.77
C ALA A 76 -3.63 -5.81 3.09
N LEU A 77 -2.37 -5.75 3.56
CA LEU A 77 -1.95 -4.93 4.69
C LEU A 77 -0.73 -4.12 4.30
N VAL A 78 -0.79 -2.82 4.45
CA VAL A 78 0.35 -1.91 4.33
C VAL A 78 0.73 -1.42 5.73
N VAL A 79 2.01 -1.53 6.05
CA VAL A 79 2.62 -0.99 7.26
C VAL A 79 3.58 0.10 6.84
N TYR A 80 3.33 1.31 7.29
CA TYR A 80 4.21 2.47 7.11
C TYR A 80 4.80 2.87 8.45
N VAL A 81 6.12 3.06 8.51
CA VAL A 81 6.83 3.43 9.74
C VAL A 81 7.41 4.82 9.59
N ALA A 82 7.03 5.75 10.46
CA ALA A 82 7.58 7.10 10.51
C ALA A 82 7.75 7.57 11.96
N ASP A 83 8.88 8.18 12.26
CA ASP A 83 9.18 8.79 13.57
C ASP A 83 8.98 7.86 14.78
N GLY A 84 9.19 6.54 14.57
CA GLY A 84 9.04 5.53 15.63
C GLY A 84 7.60 5.09 15.88
N ASP A 85 6.65 5.53 15.08
CA ASP A 85 5.25 5.10 15.08
C ASP A 85 4.90 4.33 13.80
N SER A 86 3.88 3.50 13.87
CA SER A 86 3.45 2.67 12.76
C SER A 86 2.00 2.94 12.40
N LEU A 87 1.78 3.18 11.10
CA LEU A 87 0.45 3.23 10.50
C LEU A 87 0.17 1.91 9.79
N PHE A 88 -0.94 1.29 10.13
CA PHE A 88 -1.44 0.07 9.51
C PHE A 88 -2.66 0.40 8.64
N LEU A 89 -2.61 0.03 7.38
CA LEU A 89 -3.71 0.15 6.43
C LEU A 89 -4.06 -1.24 5.90
N HIS A 90 -5.23 -1.74 6.28
CA HIS A 90 -5.77 -3.01 5.79
C HIS A 90 -6.91 -2.76 4.81
N ALA A 91 -6.99 -3.56 3.75
CA ALA A 91 -8.08 -3.58 2.78
C ALA A 91 -8.13 -4.93 2.06
N ASP A 92 -9.14 -5.17 1.23
CA ASP A 92 -9.10 -6.28 0.26
C ASP A 92 -7.97 -6.07 -0.74
N THR A 93 -7.88 -4.87 -1.32
CA THR A 93 -6.89 -4.50 -2.34
C THR A 93 -6.29 -3.13 -2.04
N ILE A 94 -4.96 -3.03 -2.11
CA ILE A 94 -4.21 -1.77 -1.98
C ILE A 94 -3.32 -1.57 -3.20
N PHE A 95 -3.36 -0.37 -3.75
CA PHE A 95 -2.58 0.06 -4.90
C PHE A 95 -1.71 1.26 -4.52
N VAL A 96 -0.42 1.16 -4.73
CA VAL A 96 0.58 2.19 -4.42
C VAL A 96 1.20 2.68 -5.71
N VAL A 97 1.31 4.00 -5.87
CA VAL A 97 2.02 4.66 -6.96
C VAL A 97 3.14 5.50 -6.38
N ASN A 98 4.33 5.38 -6.98
CA ASN A 98 5.50 6.18 -6.64
C ASN A 98 5.74 7.24 -7.72
N ASP A 99 6.31 8.35 -7.33
CA ASP A 99 6.76 9.40 -8.23
C ASP A 99 8.10 9.05 -8.93
N THR A 100 8.68 10.00 -9.64
CA THR A 100 9.97 9.83 -10.34
C THR A 100 11.16 9.72 -9.40
N ALA A 101 11.03 10.15 -8.15
CA ALA A 101 12.04 10.00 -7.09
C ALA A 101 11.91 8.68 -6.33
N ASN A 102 10.92 7.84 -6.68
CA ASN A 102 10.49 6.62 -5.96
C ASN A 102 9.89 6.89 -4.57
N GLU A 103 9.45 8.11 -4.31
CA GLU A 103 8.64 8.42 -3.12
C GLU A 103 7.17 8.11 -3.37
N VAL A 104 6.42 7.78 -2.34
CA VAL A 104 4.98 7.49 -2.47
C VAL A 104 4.24 8.74 -2.94
N GLU A 105 3.65 8.67 -4.13
CA GLU A 105 2.78 9.71 -4.69
C GLU A 105 1.34 9.54 -4.22
N SER A 106 0.82 8.30 -4.29
CA SER A 106 -0.55 8.02 -3.87
C SER A 106 -0.75 6.57 -3.42
N ILE A 107 -1.74 6.37 -2.54
CA ILE A 107 -2.21 5.05 -2.12
C ILE A 107 -3.72 5.01 -2.29
N ARG A 108 -4.23 3.93 -2.90
CA ARG A 108 -5.67 3.63 -3.01
C ARG A 108 -5.95 2.30 -2.33
N ALA A 109 -6.91 2.29 -1.43
CA ALA A 109 -7.36 1.10 -0.74
C ALA A 109 -8.84 0.87 -1.03
N PHE A 110 -9.21 -0.37 -1.35
CA PHE A 110 -10.54 -0.73 -1.80
C PHE A 110 -11.07 -1.89 -0.96
N TYR A 111 -12.31 -1.75 -0.55
CA TYR A 111 -13.14 -2.68 0.18
C TYR A 111 -12.63 -3.02 1.59
N GLN A 112 -13.52 -2.83 2.56
CA GLN A 112 -13.28 -3.14 3.97
C GLN A 112 -12.03 -2.45 4.54
N VAL A 113 -11.80 -1.21 4.15
CA VAL A 113 -10.63 -0.44 4.59
C VAL A 113 -10.66 -0.23 6.09
N ARG A 114 -9.54 -0.51 6.74
CA ARG A 114 -9.28 -0.25 8.15
C ARG A 114 -7.94 0.44 8.29
N LEU A 115 -7.94 1.54 9.00
CA LEU A 115 -6.78 2.35 9.32
C LEU A 115 -6.53 2.27 10.83
N PHE A 116 -5.30 2.05 11.22
CA PHE A 116 -4.91 2.04 12.63
C PHE A 116 -3.56 2.73 12.82
N ARG A 117 -3.53 3.70 13.72
CA ARG A 117 -2.35 4.28 14.35
C ARG A 117 -2.67 4.46 15.84
N HIS A 118 -1.66 4.69 16.70
CA HIS A 118 -1.87 4.75 18.16
C HIS A 118 -2.92 5.79 18.57
N ASP A 119 -3.04 6.92 17.87
CA ASP A 119 -3.92 8.06 18.16
C ASP A 119 -5.20 8.11 17.30
N VAL A 120 -5.23 7.39 16.18
CA VAL A 120 -6.36 7.42 15.24
C VAL A 120 -6.68 6.03 14.71
N GLN A 121 -7.97 5.71 14.63
CA GLN A 121 -8.48 4.52 13.98
C GLN A 121 -9.57 4.92 12.99
N GLY A 122 -9.68 4.18 11.89
CA GLY A 122 -10.69 4.44 10.88
C GLY A 122 -11.20 3.17 10.22
N ALA A 123 -12.44 3.21 9.79
CA ALA A 123 -13.06 2.18 8.95
C ALA A 123 -13.90 2.83 7.87
N CYS A 124 -13.81 2.33 6.64
CA CYS A 124 -14.61 2.79 5.50
C CYS A 124 -14.64 1.71 4.40
N ASP A 125 -15.37 1.98 3.32
CA ASP A 125 -15.32 1.09 2.15
C ASP A 125 -14.05 1.30 1.33
N SER A 126 -13.69 2.55 1.05
CA SER A 126 -12.55 2.90 0.21
C SER A 126 -11.81 4.12 0.74
N ALA A 127 -10.49 4.15 0.53
CA ALA A 127 -9.64 5.27 0.92
C ALA A 127 -8.68 5.67 -0.19
N PHE A 128 -8.34 6.95 -0.25
CA PHE A 128 -7.35 7.52 -1.16
C PHE A 128 -6.43 8.48 -0.40
N TYR A 129 -5.13 8.21 -0.44
CA TYR A 129 -4.08 9.11 0.05
C TYR A 129 -3.39 9.79 -1.14
N SER A 130 -3.14 11.08 -1.02
CA SER A 130 -2.33 11.88 -1.94
C SER A 130 -1.21 12.57 -1.17
N ALA A 131 0.02 12.34 -1.58
CA ALA A 131 1.18 12.99 -0.97
C ALA A 131 1.29 14.46 -1.36
N GLN A 132 0.82 14.82 -2.57
CA GLN A 132 0.88 16.20 -3.08
C GLN A 132 0.16 17.21 -2.18
N ASP A 133 -0.99 16.85 -1.66
CA ASP A 133 -1.81 17.71 -0.79
C ASP A 133 -1.84 17.22 0.67
N SER A 134 -1.13 16.13 0.98
CA SER A 134 -1.08 15.49 2.31
C SER A 134 -2.47 15.20 2.88
N VAL A 135 -3.33 14.62 2.03
CA VAL A 135 -4.73 14.37 2.34
C VAL A 135 -5.09 12.89 2.22
N VAL A 136 -5.84 12.39 3.20
CA VAL A 136 -6.55 11.10 3.11
C VAL A 136 -8.03 11.36 2.92
N ARG A 137 -8.62 10.78 1.87
CA ARG A 137 -10.07 10.80 1.61
C ARG A 137 -10.65 9.44 1.91
N LEU A 138 -11.67 9.40 2.77
CA LEU A 138 -12.40 8.20 3.17
C LEU A 138 -13.81 8.28 2.61
N TYR A 139 -14.27 7.19 1.98
CA TYR A 139 -15.54 7.15 1.24
C TYR A 139 -16.46 6.06 1.76
N LYS A 140 -17.76 6.29 1.59
CA LYS A 140 -18.88 5.42 1.93
C LYS A 140 -18.96 5.14 3.42
N GLU A 141 -19.58 6.05 4.11
CA GLU A 141 -19.91 5.99 5.54
C GLU A 141 -18.67 5.73 6.43
N PRO A 142 -17.59 6.53 6.27
CA PRO A 142 -16.43 6.38 7.12
C PRO A 142 -16.78 6.64 8.59
N VAL A 143 -16.14 5.85 9.46
CA VAL A 143 -16.13 6.05 10.90
C VAL A 143 -14.67 6.25 11.31
N VAL A 144 -14.39 7.34 12.03
CA VAL A 144 -13.06 7.64 12.56
C VAL A 144 -13.15 7.82 14.07
N TRP A 145 -12.25 7.15 14.77
CA TRP A 145 -12.04 7.32 16.21
C TRP A 145 -10.72 8.06 16.42
N TYR A 146 -10.80 9.17 17.12
CA TYR A 146 -9.65 9.99 17.48
C TYR A 146 -9.76 10.39 18.94
N ASP A 147 -8.78 9.99 19.77
CA ASP A 147 -8.84 10.13 21.21
C ASP A 147 -10.13 9.49 21.79
N SER A 148 -10.98 10.27 22.41
CA SER A 148 -12.27 9.84 22.97
C SER A 148 -13.48 10.13 22.06
N MET A 149 -13.25 10.66 20.86
CA MET A 149 -14.29 11.05 19.91
C MET A 149 -14.50 9.98 18.84
N GLN A 150 -15.75 9.78 18.46
CA GLN A 150 -16.14 9.02 17.26
C GLN A 150 -16.84 9.98 16.30
N VAL A 151 -16.40 9.97 15.05
CA VAL A 151 -16.92 10.83 13.99
C VAL A 151 -17.42 9.95 12.85
N LEU A 152 -18.62 10.27 12.34
CA LEU A 152 -19.27 9.61 11.20
C LEU A 152 -19.66 10.66 10.16
N SER A 153 -19.61 10.28 8.89
CA SER A 153 -20.04 11.12 7.76
C SER A 153 -20.20 10.25 6.51
N ASP A 154 -20.76 10.77 5.42
CA ASP A 154 -20.83 10.06 4.13
C ASP A 154 -19.44 10.01 3.46
N THR A 155 -18.66 11.07 3.63
CA THR A 155 -17.26 11.18 3.18
C THR A 155 -16.47 12.00 4.18
N MET A 156 -15.20 11.65 4.41
CA MET A 156 -14.28 12.44 5.22
C MET A 156 -13.02 12.80 4.45
N ILE A 157 -12.53 14.01 4.68
CA ILE A 157 -11.22 14.45 4.19
C ILE A 157 -10.35 14.76 5.40
N LEU A 158 -9.29 14.00 5.56
CA LEU A 158 -8.33 14.12 6.65
C LEU A 158 -7.08 14.82 6.14
N HIS A 159 -6.80 16.01 6.64
CA HIS A 159 -5.59 16.76 6.34
C HIS A 159 -4.49 16.40 7.34
N LEU A 160 -3.36 15.94 6.82
CA LEU A 160 -2.21 15.52 7.60
C LEU A 160 -1.13 16.62 7.59
N ASP A 161 -0.34 16.65 8.67
CA ASP A 161 0.91 17.39 8.73
C ASP A 161 2.00 16.52 9.42
N THR A 162 3.16 17.10 9.69
CA THR A 162 4.27 16.40 10.32
C THR A 162 3.97 15.89 11.74
N ASN A 163 2.92 16.40 12.39
CA ASN A 163 2.47 16.00 13.72
C ASN A 163 1.27 15.03 13.69
N GLY A 164 0.75 14.70 12.49
CA GLY A 164 -0.35 13.78 12.29
C GLY A 164 -1.63 14.43 11.75
N LEU A 165 -2.80 14.10 12.32
CA LEU A 165 -4.08 14.64 11.88
C LEU A 165 -4.25 16.10 12.32
N ARG A 166 -4.32 17.02 11.35
CA ARG A 166 -4.49 18.45 11.58
C ARG A 166 -5.95 18.91 11.53
N LEU A 167 -6.69 18.42 10.55
CA LEU A 167 -8.08 18.84 10.28
C LEU A 167 -8.84 17.66 9.65
N ALA A 168 -10.08 17.47 10.08
CA ALA A 168 -11.04 16.60 9.42
C ALA A 168 -12.22 17.42 8.88
N GLU A 169 -12.49 17.30 7.59
CA GLU A 169 -13.67 17.84 6.95
C GLU A 169 -14.70 16.73 6.75
N LEU A 170 -15.93 17.00 7.13
CA LEU A 170 -17.06 16.07 7.06
C LEU A 170 -17.98 16.50 5.94
N ILE A 171 -18.32 15.58 5.05
CA ILE A 171 -19.17 15.83 3.89
C ILE A 171 -20.32 14.80 3.92
N GLY A 172 -21.57 15.30 3.95
CA GLY A 172 -22.80 14.51 3.99
C GLY A 172 -23.80 15.01 4.97
#